data_737d8c921ace2227f2f4d24b285a6060
#
_entry.id   737d8c921ace2227f2f4d24b285a6060
#
_cell.length_a   1.000
_cell.length_b   1.000
_cell.length_c   1.000
_cell.angle_alpha   90.00
_cell.angle_beta   90.00
_cell.angle_gamma   90.00
#
_symmetry.space_group_name_H-M   'P 1'
#
loop_
_entity.id
_entity.type
_entity.pdbx_description
1 polymer ?
#
loop_
_entity_poly.entity_id
_entity_poly.type
_entity_poly.pdbx_seq_one_letter_code
_entity_poly.pdbx_strand_id
1 'polypeptide(L)'
;MLNDKRSYARSSVRWPVTMITSNGAVEGETTNVSTLGAYIRCQKPLYPAESLFLKVELPMGSPLQVFAEVVWSTQASPEDDTIRPGMGVRFLW
;
A
#
# COMPACT_ATOMS: atom_id res chain seq x y z
N MET A 1 2.42 -8.13 26.60
CA MET A 1 2.42 -8.15 25.95
C MET A 1 1.86 -8.03 25.20
N LEU A 2 2.02 -7.77 24.90
CA LEU A 2 1.58 -7.64 24.10
C LEU A 2 0.77 -8.43 23.62
N ASN A 3 0.14 -8.53 23.81
CA ASN A 3 -0.60 -9.35 23.33
C ASN A 3 -1.06 -9.05 22.09
N ASP A 4 -0.37 -8.46 21.54
CA ASP A 4 -0.62 -8.26 20.15
C ASP A 4 -0.55 -9.57 19.44
N LYS A 5 -1.58 -9.94 18.77
CA LYS A 5 -1.59 -11.16 18.05
C LYS A 5 -0.68 -11.15 16.86
N ARG A 6 -0.32 -9.98 16.40
CA ARG A 6 0.61 -9.84 15.30
C ARG A 6 2.02 -9.81 15.81
N SER A 7 2.90 -10.45 15.07
CA SER A 7 4.32 -10.46 15.41
C SER A 7 5.03 -9.17 15.03
N TYR A 8 4.35 -8.26 14.33
CA TYR A 8 5.00 -7.11 13.70
C TYR A 8 4.30 -5.83 14.10
N ALA A 9 5.10 -4.83 14.40
CA ALA A 9 4.58 -3.50 14.70
C ALA A 9 4.05 -2.86 13.42
N ARG A 10 2.98 -2.10 13.57
CA ARG A 10 2.40 -1.31 12.50
C ARG A 10 2.40 0.14 12.89
N SER A 11 2.66 0.99 11.92
CA SER A 11 2.63 2.43 12.14
C SER A 11 1.63 3.06 11.19
N SER A 12 0.81 3.96 11.75
CA SER A 12 -0.12 4.75 10.95
C SER A 12 0.64 5.94 10.40
N VAL A 13 1.19 5.79 9.21
CA VAL A 13 1.96 6.85 8.59
C VAL A 13 1.45 7.09 7.18
N ARG A 14 1.44 8.34 6.80
CA ARG A 14 0.98 8.76 5.48
C ARG A 14 2.14 9.22 4.66
N TRP A 15 2.73 8.31 3.94
CA TRP A 15 3.85 8.61 3.07
C TRP A 15 3.39 8.53 1.61
N PRO A 16 3.75 9.51 0.79
CA PRO A 16 3.46 9.43 -0.64
C PRO A 16 4.12 8.20 -1.23
N VAL A 17 3.43 7.55 -2.15
CA VAL A 17 3.98 6.38 -2.81
C VAL A 17 3.67 6.46 -4.30
N THR A 18 4.66 6.12 -5.11
CA THR A 18 4.49 5.98 -6.54
C THR A 18 4.47 4.49 -6.85
N MET A 19 3.44 4.04 -7.53
CA MET A 19 3.27 2.65 -7.88
C MET A 19 3.53 2.47 -9.36
N ILE A 20 4.53 1.66 -9.69
CA ILE A 20 4.88 1.38 -11.08
C ILE A 20 4.19 0.07 -11.44
N THR A 21 3.24 0.16 -12.33
CA THR A 21 2.42 -0.98 -12.75
C THR A 21 2.62 -1.22 -14.24
N SER A 22 2.04 -2.30 -14.76
CA SER A 22 2.10 -2.57 -16.19
C SER A 22 1.38 -1.50 -17.00
N ASN A 23 0.52 -0.70 -16.37
CA ASN A 23 -0.23 0.36 -17.03
C ASN A 23 0.34 1.75 -16.77
N GLY A 24 1.52 1.83 -16.17
CA GLY A 24 2.17 3.10 -15.92
C GLY A 24 2.29 3.41 -14.43
N ALA A 25 2.67 4.63 -14.13
CA ALA A 25 2.88 5.06 -12.75
C ALA A 25 1.61 5.66 -12.18
N VAL A 26 1.28 5.30 -10.95
CA VAL A 26 0.09 5.76 -10.25
C VAL A 26 0.51 6.24 -8.87
N GLU A 27 -0.09 7.34 -8.43
CA GLU A 27 0.21 7.91 -7.13
C GLU A 27 -0.74 7.37 -6.07
N GLY A 28 -0.23 7.26 -4.86
CA GLY A 28 -1.04 6.87 -3.73
C GLY A 28 -0.40 7.33 -2.44
N GLU A 29 -0.93 6.83 -1.33
CA GLU A 29 -0.46 7.22 0.00
C GLU A 29 -0.60 6.04 0.93
N THR A 30 0.43 5.76 1.73
CA THR A 30 0.30 4.71 2.74
C THR A 30 -0.57 5.20 3.88
N THR A 31 -1.22 4.26 4.56
CA THR A 31 -1.92 4.57 5.82
C THR A 31 -1.47 3.67 6.95
N ASN A 32 -0.90 2.52 6.63
CA ASN A 32 -0.36 1.57 7.59
C ASN A 32 0.87 0.94 6.97
N VAL A 33 1.95 0.86 7.73
CA VAL A 33 3.18 0.26 7.23
C VAL A 33 3.74 -0.66 8.30
N SER A 34 4.24 -1.81 7.86
CA SER A 34 5.02 -2.72 8.70
C SER A 34 6.15 -3.28 7.85
N THR A 35 6.97 -4.15 8.43
CA THR A 35 8.04 -4.76 7.67
C THR A 35 7.53 -5.75 6.64
N LEU A 36 6.29 -6.19 6.75
CA LEU A 36 5.71 -7.15 5.82
C LEU A 36 4.98 -6.51 4.66
N GLY A 37 4.43 -5.32 4.87
CA GLY A 37 3.65 -4.69 3.81
C GLY A 37 3.02 -3.39 4.26
N ALA A 38 2.06 -2.94 3.47
CA ALA A 38 1.42 -1.66 3.72
C ALA A 38 -0.01 -1.67 3.19
N TYR A 39 -0.84 -0.79 3.73
CA TYR A 39 -2.09 -0.44 3.10
C TYR A 39 -1.90 0.87 2.35
N ILE A 40 -2.33 0.90 1.09
CA ILE A 40 -2.13 2.05 0.22
C ILE A 40 -3.49 2.55 -0.25
N ARG A 41 -3.75 3.82 -0.03
CA ARG A 41 -4.94 4.47 -0.55
C ARG A 41 -4.61 5.04 -1.91
N CYS A 42 -5.44 4.74 -2.89
CA CYS A 42 -5.24 5.20 -4.25
C CYS A 42 -6.55 5.12 -5.00
N GLN A 43 -6.66 5.87 -6.09
CA GLN A 43 -7.91 5.96 -6.83
C GLN A 43 -8.26 4.70 -7.60
N LYS A 44 -7.24 4.02 -8.11
CA LYS A 44 -7.44 2.84 -8.94
C LYS A 44 -6.57 1.69 -8.44
N PRO A 45 -7.01 1.01 -7.37
CA PRO A 45 -6.22 -0.09 -6.84
C PRO A 45 -6.12 -1.24 -7.84
N LEU A 46 -5.01 -1.94 -7.79
CA LEU A 46 -4.85 -3.18 -8.53
C LEU A 46 -5.64 -4.29 -7.87
N TYR A 47 -5.80 -5.38 -8.58
CA TYR A 47 -6.53 -6.54 -8.07
C TYR A 47 -5.58 -7.49 -7.35
N PRO A 48 -6.11 -8.33 -6.46
CA PRO A 48 -5.27 -9.30 -5.75
C PRO A 48 -4.46 -10.16 -6.71
N ALA A 49 -3.26 -10.51 -6.27
CA ALA A 49 -2.25 -11.27 -7.00
C ALA A 49 -1.49 -10.48 -8.05
N GLU A 50 -1.88 -9.26 -8.34
CA GLU A 50 -1.07 -8.43 -9.23
C GLU A 50 0.17 -7.96 -8.50
N SER A 51 1.25 -7.79 -9.25
CA SER A 51 2.54 -7.33 -8.71
C SER A 51 2.82 -5.92 -9.19
N LEU A 52 3.56 -5.20 -8.38
CA LEU A 52 3.93 -3.83 -8.72
C LEU A 52 5.24 -3.48 -8.04
N PHE A 53 5.84 -2.40 -8.51
CA PHE A 53 7.04 -1.85 -7.88
C PHE A 53 6.64 -0.58 -7.14
N LEU A 54 7.06 -0.47 -5.89
CA LEU A 54 6.72 0.67 -5.04
C LEU A 54 7.93 1.55 -4.81
N LYS A 55 7.71 2.84 -4.89
CA LYS A 55 8.67 3.85 -4.45
C LYS A 55 7.98 4.69 -3.39
N VAL A 56 8.34 4.46 -2.15
CA VAL A 56 7.71 5.12 -1.00
C VAL A 56 8.59 6.27 -0.56
N GLU A 57 8.02 7.47 -0.51
CA GLU A 57 8.76 8.66 -0.09
C GLU A 57 8.80 8.70 1.42
N LEU A 58 9.96 8.42 1.98
CA LEU A 58 10.13 8.48 3.43
C LEU A 58 10.40 9.93 3.85
N PRO A 59 10.05 10.28 5.09
CA PRO A 59 10.28 11.65 5.55
C PRO A 59 11.74 12.02 5.63
N MET A 60 12.62 11.03 5.74
CA MET A 60 14.06 11.27 5.80
C MET A 60 14.75 10.20 4.98
N GLY A 61 15.84 10.62 4.32
CA GLY A 61 16.68 9.69 3.58
C GLY A 61 16.14 9.36 2.21
N SER A 62 16.63 8.27 1.67
CA SER A 62 16.27 7.83 0.34
C SER A 62 14.90 7.17 0.34
N PRO A 63 14.17 7.21 -0.79
CA PRO A 63 12.90 6.50 -0.88
C PRO A 63 13.10 5.00 -0.69
N LEU A 64 12.10 4.37 -0.14
CA LEU A 64 12.06 2.92 -0.07
C LEU A 64 11.59 2.40 -1.42
N GLN A 65 12.33 1.47 -2.00
CA GLN A 65 11.98 0.88 -3.29
C GLN A 65 11.88 -0.62 -3.11
N VAL A 66 10.73 -1.17 -3.45
CA VAL A 66 10.49 -2.59 -3.19
C VAL A 66 9.40 -3.10 -4.13
N PHE A 67 9.55 -4.35 -4.57
CA PHE A 67 8.47 -5.04 -5.25
C PHE A 67 7.44 -5.50 -4.23
N ALA A 68 6.19 -5.56 -4.66
CA ALA A 68 5.10 -5.94 -3.79
C ALA A 68 4.04 -6.68 -4.58
N GLU A 69 3.22 -7.41 -3.83
CA GLU A 69 2.09 -8.13 -4.40
C GLU A 69 0.83 -7.67 -3.70
N VAL A 70 -0.23 -7.44 -4.46
CA VAL A 70 -1.51 -7.05 -3.89
C VAL A 70 -2.14 -8.27 -3.23
N VAL A 71 -2.52 -8.12 -1.96
CA VAL A 71 -3.15 -9.20 -1.20
C VAL A 71 -4.67 -9.05 -1.22
N TRP A 72 -5.15 -7.81 -1.15
CA TRP A 72 -6.57 -7.52 -1.23
C TRP A 72 -6.73 -6.08 -1.69
N SER A 73 -7.93 -5.77 -2.21
CA SER A 73 -8.18 -4.41 -2.67
C SER A 73 -9.66 -4.07 -2.52
N THR A 74 -9.93 -2.77 -2.40
CA THR A 74 -11.28 -2.21 -2.37
C THR A 74 -11.36 -1.19 -3.49
N GLN A 75 -12.25 -1.43 -4.42
CA GLN A 75 -12.42 -0.54 -5.57
C GLN A 75 -13.37 0.59 -5.23
N ALA A 76 -13.24 1.70 -5.94
CA ALA A 76 -14.19 2.81 -5.80
C ALA A 76 -15.57 2.34 -6.26
N SER A 77 -16.61 2.89 -5.63
CA SER A 77 -17.98 2.60 -6.00
C SER A 77 -18.67 3.89 -6.40
N PRO A 78 -19.22 3.96 -7.62
CA PRO A 78 -19.95 5.16 -8.02
C PRO A 78 -21.25 5.36 -7.25
N GLU A 79 -21.78 4.31 -6.61
CA GLU A 79 -23.02 4.42 -5.85
C GLU A 79 -22.81 4.74 -4.39
N ASP A 80 -21.59 4.64 -3.90
CA ASP A 80 -21.31 4.84 -2.48
C ASP A 80 -19.98 5.58 -2.34
N ASP A 81 -20.06 6.88 -2.15
CA ASP A 81 -18.86 7.71 -2.07
C ASP A 81 -18.21 7.66 -0.70
N THR A 82 -18.76 6.87 0.22
CA THR A 82 -18.09 6.64 1.50
C THR A 82 -17.01 5.58 1.39
N ILE A 83 -17.02 4.78 0.31
CA ILE A 83 -16.00 3.76 0.11
C ILE A 83 -14.70 4.42 -0.31
N ARG A 84 -13.64 4.09 0.42
CA ARG A 84 -12.30 4.62 0.15
C ARG A 84 -11.50 3.56 -0.58
N PRO A 85 -11.20 3.79 -1.87
CA PRO A 85 -10.44 2.78 -2.61
C PRO A 85 -9.02 2.67 -2.10
N GLY A 86 -8.50 1.45 -2.15
CA GLY A 86 -7.16 1.18 -1.68
C GLY A 86 -6.83 -0.29 -1.78
N MET A 87 -5.62 -0.64 -1.38
CA MET A 87 -5.18 -2.03 -1.46
C MET A 87 -4.16 -2.32 -0.39
N GLY A 88 -4.19 -3.56 0.09
CA GLY A 88 -3.14 -4.07 0.96
C GLY A 88 -2.11 -4.79 0.14
N VAL A 89 -0.84 -4.49 0.36
CA VAL A 89 0.24 -5.12 -0.38
C VAL A 89 1.19 -5.80 0.57
N ARG A 90 1.82 -6.85 0.07
CA ARG A 90 2.85 -7.59 0.77
C ARG A 90 4.17 -7.30 0.08
N PHE A 91 5.16 -6.86 0.86
CA PHE A 91 6.47 -6.59 0.29
C PHE A 91 7.18 -7.88 -0.07
N LEU A 92 7.89 -7.86 -1.18
CA LEU A 92 8.65 -9.02 -1.66
C LEU A 92 10.13 -8.71 -1.49
N TRP A 93 10.57 -8.78 -0.25
CA TRP A 93 11.97 -8.53 0.07
C TRP A 93 12.87 -9.65 -0.47
#